data_a9561b4a04666f04df73636a401f934d
#
_entry.id   a9561b4a04666f04df73636a401f934d
#
_cell.length_a   1.000
_cell.length_b   1.000
_cell.length_c   1.000
_cell.angle_alpha   90.00
_cell.angle_beta   90.00
_cell.angle_gamma   90.00
#
_symmetry.space_group_name_H-M   'P 1'
#
loop_
_entity.id
_entity.type
_entity.pdbx_description
1 polymer ?
#
loop_
_entity_poly.entity_id
_entity_poly.type
_entity_poly.pdbx_seq_one_letter_code
_entity_poly.pdbx_strand_id
1 'polypeptide(L)'
;MFTVYNEDEDRYDVVEEPDPSVNYTYADYVKWQFKERLELIRGKIFRMSLAPNTIHQQILIKIGAEFYNFLKGKTCSVFVAPFDVRLPVKNKKKDNEIFTVVQPDVCIVCDESKIDERGCCGAPDLVIEILSPGNSKKEVRLKFELYQEAGVKEYWIVNPEEQNLVVFILNDKDEYENIKMYAGGDVLTTAILPDYSINVNKIFTK
;
A
#
# COMPACT_ATOMS: atom_id res chain seq x y z
N MET A 1 -11.04 -8.00 -21.41
CA MET A 1 -10.15 -8.80 -22.26
C MET A 1 -8.74 -8.33 -21.93
N PHE A 2 -7.91 -9.23 -21.40
CA PHE A 2 -6.53 -8.94 -21.06
C PHE A 2 -5.65 -9.48 -22.17
N THR A 3 -4.62 -8.75 -22.54
CA THR A 3 -3.60 -9.26 -23.45
C THR A 3 -2.30 -9.36 -22.68
N VAL A 4 -1.62 -10.48 -22.82
CA VAL A 4 -0.30 -10.75 -22.25
C VAL A 4 0.69 -10.86 -23.39
N TYR A 5 1.81 -10.14 -23.29
CA TYR A 5 2.89 -10.31 -24.25
C TYR A 5 3.63 -11.61 -23.93
N ASN A 6 3.67 -12.51 -24.89
CA ASN A 6 4.41 -13.75 -24.83
C ASN A 6 5.79 -13.53 -25.45
N GLU A 7 6.83 -13.47 -24.61
CA GLU A 7 8.20 -13.21 -25.03
C GLU A 7 8.76 -14.34 -25.93
N ASP A 8 8.32 -15.59 -25.71
CA ASP A 8 8.80 -16.74 -26.49
C ASP A 8 8.26 -16.75 -27.91
N GLU A 9 7.06 -16.19 -28.11
CA GLU A 9 6.36 -16.20 -29.39
C GLU A 9 6.23 -14.80 -30.01
N ASP A 10 6.82 -13.77 -29.40
CA ASP A 10 6.81 -12.35 -29.83
C ASP A 10 5.40 -11.85 -30.23
N ARG A 11 4.40 -12.23 -29.44
CA ARG A 11 2.99 -11.87 -29.70
C ARG A 11 2.24 -11.57 -28.40
N TYR A 12 1.07 -10.93 -28.57
CA TYR A 12 0.13 -10.74 -27.48
C TYR A 12 -0.89 -11.88 -27.47
N ASP A 13 -0.91 -12.68 -26.42
CA ASP A 13 -1.93 -13.67 -26.18
C ASP A 13 -3.14 -13.04 -25.45
N VAL A 14 -4.34 -13.41 -25.85
CA VAL A 14 -5.56 -13.02 -25.15
C VAL A 14 -5.74 -13.98 -23.99
N VAL A 15 -5.67 -13.46 -22.76
CA VAL A 15 -5.91 -14.23 -21.54
C VAL A 15 -7.35 -14.01 -21.12
N GLU A 16 -8.05 -15.10 -20.80
CA GLU A 16 -9.38 -15.03 -20.21
C GLU A 16 -9.34 -14.20 -18.92
N GLU A 17 -10.43 -13.49 -18.64
CA GLU A 17 -10.55 -12.79 -17.36
C GLU A 17 -10.42 -13.82 -16.23
N PRO A 18 -9.65 -13.47 -15.17
CA PRO A 18 -9.53 -14.36 -14.02
C PRO A 18 -10.91 -14.73 -13.48
N ASP A 19 -11.14 -16.01 -13.26
CA ASP A 19 -12.41 -16.51 -12.73
C ASP A 19 -12.66 -15.95 -11.31
N PRO A 20 -13.71 -15.15 -11.09
CA PRO A 20 -13.99 -14.59 -9.78
C PRO A 20 -14.33 -15.63 -8.71
N SER A 21 -14.67 -16.86 -9.10
CA SER A 21 -14.94 -17.97 -8.17
C SER A 21 -13.66 -18.59 -7.61
N VAL A 22 -12.53 -18.47 -8.31
CA VAL A 22 -11.24 -19.02 -7.91
C VAL A 22 -10.58 -18.14 -6.84
N ASN A 23 -9.86 -18.75 -5.90
CA ASN A 23 -8.95 -18.07 -5.00
C ASN A 23 -7.53 -18.22 -5.52
N TYR A 24 -6.94 -17.09 -5.87
CA TYR A 24 -5.58 -17.01 -6.39
C TYR A 24 -4.57 -16.80 -5.29
N THR A 25 -3.33 -17.21 -5.55
CA THR A 25 -2.18 -17.06 -4.66
C THR A 25 -1.16 -16.11 -5.28
N TYR A 26 -0.14 -15.74 -4.51
CA TYR A 26 0.99 -14.98 -5.05
C TYR A 26 1.74 -15.78 -6.13
N ALA A 27 1.79 -17.13 -6.03
CA ALA A 27 2.37 -17.97 -7.07
C ALA A 27 1.62 -17.86 -8.42
N ASP A 28 0.33 -17.53 -8.40
CA ASP A 28 -0.45 -17.22 -9.60
C ASP A 28 -0.19 -15.80 -10.05
N TYR A 29 -0.20 -14.84 -9.11
CA TYR A 29 -0.02 -13.42 -9.33
C TYR A 29 1.30 -13.09 -10.08
N VAL A 30 2.42 -13.70 -9.70
CA VAL A 30 3.74 -13.44 -10.33
C VAL A 30 3.84 -13.95 -11.76
N LYS A 31 2.95 -14.86 -12.19
CA LYS A 31 2.90 -15.36 -13.56
C LYS A 31 2.08 -14.45 -14.48
N TRP A 32 1.30 -13.54 -13.90
CA TRP A 32 0.45 -12.65 -14.66
C TRP A 32 1.25 -11.45 -15.17
N GLN A 33 1.25 -11.26 -16.47
CA GLN A 33 1.82 -10.11 -17.13
C GLN A 33 0.70 -9.17 -17.59
N PHE A 34 0.07 -8.47 -16.68
CA PHE A 34 -0.98 -7.53 -17.00
C PHE A 34 -0.40 -6.13 -17.28
N LYS A 35 -0.98 -5.42 -18.24
CA LYS A 35 -0.70 -3.99 -18.45
C LYS A 35 -1.26 -3.12 -17.32
N GLU A 36 -2.28 -3.63 -16.63
CA GLU A 36 -2.95 -2.95 -15.53
C GLU A 36 -2.33 -3.36 -14.20
N ARG A 37 -2.25 -2.43 -13.27
CA ARG A 37 -1.85 -2.72 -11.90
C ARG A 37 -3.00 -3.45 -11.20
N LEU A 38 -2.66 -4.54 -10.54
CA LEU A 38 -3.60 -5.40 -9.84
C LEU A 38 -3.16 -5.56 -8.38
N GLU A 39 -4.13 -5.71 -7.51
CA GLU A 39 -3.92 -6.18 -6.14
C GLU A 39 -4.62 -7.52 -5.97
N LEU A 40 -4.06 -8.37 -5.13
CA LEU A 40 -4.66 -9.62 -4.70
C LEU A 40 -5.09 -9.47 -3.24
N ILE A 41 -6.37 -9.54 -2.95
CA ILE A 41 -6.87 -9.39 -1.57
C ILE A 41 -7.72 -10.61 -1.21
N ARG A 42 -7.25 -11.38 -0.23
CA ARG A 42 -7.90 -12.62 0.22
C ARG A 42 -8.19 -13.59 -0.94
N GLY A 43 -7.24 -13.70 -1.87
CA GLY A 43 -7.34 -14.56 -3.05
C GLY A 43 -8.20 -14.01 -4.19
N LYS A 44 -8.73 -12.80 -4.08
CA LYS A 44 -9.53 -12.15 -5.12
C LYS A 44 -8.75 -11.02 -5.77
N ILE A 45 -8.93 -10.86 -7.06
CA ILE A 45 -8.25 -9.85 -7.87
C ILE A 45 -9.02 -8.55 -7.81
N PHE A 46 -8.31 -7.48 -7.47
CA PHE A 46 -8.79 -6.12 -7.50
C PHE A 46 -8.00 -5.34 -8.55
N ARG A 47 -8.70 -4.75 -9.50
CA ARG A 47 -8.08 -3.83 -10.47
C ARG A 47 -7.84 -2.50 -9.77
N MET A 48 -6.63 -2.03 -9.81
CA MET A 48 -6.34 -0.67 -9.36
C MET A 48 -6.96 0.32 -10.34
N SER A 49 -7.39 1.48 -9.83
CA SER A 49 -7.91 2.56 -10.68
C SER A 49 -6.87 2.98 -11.73
N LEU A 50 -7.35 3.55 -12.83
CA LEU A 50 -6.52 4.19 -13.85
C LEU A 50 -5.51 5.14 -13.20
N ALA A 51 -4.46 5.51 -13.95
CA ALA A 51 -3.37 6.35 -13.47
C ALA A 51 -3.82 7.45 -12.50
N PRO A 52 -3.20 7.57 -11.33
CA PRO A 52 -3.58 8.56 -10.33
C PRO A 52 -3.47 9.98 -10.91
N ASN A 53 -4.34 10.88 -10.46
CA ASN A 53 -4.35 12.27 -10.91
C ASN A 53 -3.09 13.03 -10.46
N THR A 54 -2.87 14.22 -11.01
CA THR A 54 -1.69 15.05 -10.73
C THR A 54 -1.54 15.36 -9.23
N ILE A 55 -2.66 15.65 -8.54
CA ILE A 55 -2.63 15.99 -7.10
C ILE A 55 -2.17 14.80 -6.27
N HIS A 56 -2.69 13.62 -6.55
CA HIS A 56 -2.27 12.38 -5.90
C HIS A 56 -0.75 12.16 -6.06
N GLN A 57 -0.23 12.29 -7.30
CA GLN A 57 1.20 12.14 -7.56
C GLN A 57 2.06 13.19 -6.85
N GLN A 58 1.60 14.44 -6.77
CA GLN A 58 2.30 15.48 -6.03
C GLN A 58 2.37 15.20 -4.53
N ILE A 59 1.29 14.70 -3.94
CA ILE A 59 1.24 14.32 -2.53
C ILE A 59 2.14 13.11 -2.27
N LEU A 60 2.06 12.09 -3.13
CA LEU A 60 2.89 10.88 -3.05
C LEU A 60 4.39 11.22 -3.01
N ILE A 61 4.86 12.02 -3.96
CA ILE A 61 6.27 12.37 -4.02
C ILE A 61 6.73 13.22 -2.83
N LYS A 62 5.88 14.11 -2.30
CA LYS A 62 6.20 14.91 -1.13
C LYS A 62 6.33 14.07 0.12
N ILE A 63 5.33 13.21 0.38
CA ILE A 63 5.37 12.30 1.53
C ILE A 63 6.58 11.37 1.42
N GLY A 64 6.80 10.76 0.26
CA GLY A 64 7.95 9.89 0.01
C GLY A 64 9.29 10.61 0.22
N ALA A 65 9.44 11.84 -0.27
CA ALA A 65 10.65 12.63 -0.12
C ALA A 65 10.92 13.07 1.33
N GLU A 66 9.88 13.48 2.08
CA GLU A 66 9.99 13.84 3.50
C GLU A 66 10.47 12.63 4.31
N PHE A 67 9.88 11.45 4.14
CA PHE A 67 10.34 10.23 4.80
C PHE A 67 11.71 9.78 4.33
N TYR A 68 12.01 9.82 3.04
CA TYR A 68 13.32 9.46 2.51
C TYR A 68 14.43 10.31 3.12
N ASN A 69 14.21 11.64 3.20
CA ASN A 69 15.18 12.54 3.80
C ASN A 69 15.37 12.30 5.30
N PHE A 70 14.28 12.04 6.01
CA PHE A 70 14.33 11.76 7.45
C PHE A 70 15.01 10.41 7.77
N LEU A 71 14.80 9.40 6.93
CA LEU A 71 15.29 8.04 7.16
C LEU A 71 16.73 7.81 6.71
N LYS A 72 17.38 8.78 6.08
CA LYS A 72 18.79 8.67 5.69
C LYS A 72 19.68 8.29 6.88
N GLY A 73 20.39 7.17 6.75
CA GLY A 73 21.28 6.64 7.80
C GLY A 73 20.55 6.02 9.00
N LYS A 74 19.24 5.76 8.90
CA LYS A 74 18.44 5.04 9.90
C LYS A 74 18.12 3.63 9.42
N THR A 75 17.57 2.82 10.30
CA THR A 75 17.27 1.41 10.04
C THR A 75 16.02 1.16 9.20
N CYS A 76 15.09 2.11 9.18
CA CYS A 76 13.84 1.97 8.40
C CYS A 76 14.03 2.45 6.97
N SER A 77 13.32 1.84 6.04
CA SER A 77 13.28 2.21 4.63
C SER A 77 11.88 2.62 4.21
N VAL A 78 11.78 3.63 3.32
CA VAL A 78 10.52 4.05 2.71
C VAL A 78 10.45 3.55 1.28
N PHE A 79 9.28 3.05 0.89
CA PHE A 79 8.96 2.61 -0.46
C PHE A 79 7.71 3.31 -0.94
N VAL A 80 7.65 3.60 -2.24
CA VAL A 80 6.48 4.18 -2.91
C VAL A 80 6.00 3.26 -4.01
N ALA A 81 4.72 3.30 -4.31
CA ALA A 81 4.13 2.48 -5.36
C ALA A 81 4.78 2.73 -6.75
N PRO A 82 4.97 1.68 -7.57
CA PRO A 82 4.59 0.28 -7.34
C PRO A 82 5.59 -0.47 -6.46
N PHE A 83 5.14 -1.04 -5.37
CA PHE A 83 5.96 -1.86 -4.48
C PHE A 83 5.07 -2.93 -3.86
N ASP A 84 5.32 -4.20 -4.16
CA ASP A 84 4.50 -5.30 -3.69
C ASP A 84 4.69 -5.53 -2.18
N VAL A 85 3.60 -5.50 -1.44
CA VAL A 85 3.53 -5.88 -0.04
C VAL A 85 2.69 -7.15 0.06
N ARG A 86 3.37 -8.26 0.31
CA ARG A 86 2.75 -9.57 0.53
C ARG A 86 2.39 -9.72 2.00
N LEU A 87 1.12 -9.95 2.28
CA LEU A 87 0.61 -10.07 3.65
C LEU A 87 0.27 -11.55 3.96
N PRO A 88 1.24 -12.32 4.48
CA PRO A 88 1.04 -13.73 4.80
C PRO A 88 0.16 -13.89 6.05
N VAL A 89 -0.72 -14.89 6.05
CA VAL A 89 -1.50 -15.26 7.23
C VAL A 89 -0.71 -16.25 8.08
N LYS A 90 -0.56 -15.97 9.38
CA LYS A 90 0.07 -16.89 10.36
C LYS A 90 1.45 -17.41 9.93
N ASN A 91 2.33 -16.53 9.45
CA ASN A 91 3.70 -16.86 9.02
C ASN A 91 3.83 -17.87 7.86
N LYS A 92 2.78 -18.09 7.08
CA LYS A 92 2.81 -18.88 5.86
C LYS A 92 3.38 -18.05 4.72
N LYS A 93 4.69 -18.16 4.48
CA LYS A 93 5.46 -17.28 3.56
C LYS A 93 5.74 -17.89 2.18
N LYS A 94 5.26 -19.10 1.88
CA LYS A 94 5.41 -19.67 0.54
C LYS A 94 4.47 -18.99 -0.43
N ASP A 95 4.90 -18.79 -1.66
CA ASP A 95 4.12 -18.09 -2.69
C ASP A 95 2.71 -18.65 -2.88
N ASN A 96 2.54 -19.98 -2.78
CA ASN A 96 1.24 -20.66 -2.87
C ASN A 96 0.40 -20.61 -1.58
N GLU A 97 0.89 -19.97 -0.53
CA GLU A 97 0.19 -19.78 0.75
C GLU A 97 -0.15 -18.30 1.01
N ILE A 98 0.31 -17.38 0.15
CA ILE A 98 0.04 -15.95 0.24
C ILE A 98 -1.14 -15.61 -0.66
N PHE A 99 -2.22 -15.14 -0.05
CA PHE A 99 -3.48 -14.79 -0.73
C PHE A 99 -3.73 -13.28 -0.78
N THR A 100 -2.76 -12.49 -0.30
CA THR A 100 -2.90 -11.04 -0.26
C THR A 100 -1.59 -10.37 -0.66
N VAL A 101 -1.68 -9.55 -1.71
CA VAL A 101 -0.61 -8.70 -2.22
C VAL A 101 -1.22 -7.35 -2.55
N VAL A 102 -0.74 -6.32 -1.91
CA VAL A 102 -1.18 -4.94 -2.11
C VAL A 102 -0.02 -4.04 -2.52
N GLN A 103 -0.33 -2.92 -3.14
CA GLN A 103 0.65 -1.91 -3.53
C GLN A 103 0.28 -0.57 -2.89
N PRO A 104 0.54 -0.37 -1.58
CA PRO A 104 0.23 0.88 -0.92
C PRO A 104 0.98 2.05 -1.55
N ASP A 105 0.38 3.23 -1.55
CA ASP A 105 1.00 4.41 -2.13
C ASP A 105 2.37 4.70 -1.51
N VAL A 106 2.47 4.64 -0.17
CA VAL A 106 3.73 4.72 0.58
C VAL A 106 3.73 3.71 1.70
N CYS A 107 4.85 3.04 1.93
CA CYS A 107 5.03 2.25 3.15
C CYS A 107 6.42 2.42 3.75
N ILE A 108 6.52 2.21 5.06
CA ILE A 108 7.79 2.21 5.81
C ILE A 108 7.98 0.84 6.44
N VAL A 109 9.16 0.28 6.23
CA VAL A 109 9.55 -1.03 6.75
C VAL A 109 10.82 -0.84 7.59
N CYS A 110 10.75 -1.19 8.88
CA CYS A 110 11.88 -1.07 9.82
C CYS A 110 12.59 -2.42 10.08
N ASP A 111 11.99 -3.52 9.66
CA ASP A 111 12.59 -4.85 9.71
C ASP A 111 13.05 -5.25 8.31
N GLU A 112 14.35 -5.10 8.06
CA GLU A 112 14.98 -5.40 6.77
C GLU A 112 14.79 -6.87 6.34
N SER A 113 14.61 -7.79 7.29
CA SER A 113 14.35 -9.20 6.98
C SER A 113 13.03 -9.47 6.25
N LYS A 114 12.13 -8.47 6.22
CA LYS A 114 10.88 -8.51 5.45
C LYS A 114 11.06 -8.11 3.98
N ILE A 115 12.21 -7.53 3.62
CA ILE A 115 12.46 -6.98 2.28
C ILE A 115 13.24 -8.01 1.45
N ASP A 116 12.76 -8.29 0.25
CA ASP A 116 13.47 -9.10 -0.74
C ASP A 116 13.39 -8.45 -2.14
N GLU A 117 13.94 -9.11 -3.17
CA GLU A 117 13.95 -8.60 -4.55
C GLU A 117 12.55 -8.35 -5.13
N ARG A 118 11.51 -8.95 -4.56
CA ARG A 118 10.12 -8.86 -5.01
C ARG A 118 9.25 -7.95 -4.16
N GLY A 119 9.84 -7.21 -3.20
CA GLY A 119 9.13 -6.28 -2.33
C GLY A 119 9.18 -6.65 -0.86
N CYS A 120 8.10 -6.40 -0.11
CA CYS A 120 7.98 -6.71 1.31
C CYS A 120 7.18 -8.00 1.53
N CYS A 121 7.64 -8.87 2.42
CA CYS A 121 6.90 -10.06 2.86
C CYS A 121 6.62 -10.00 4.36
N GLY A 122 5.47 -9.50 4.71
CA GLY A 122 5.00 -9.20 6.07
C GLY A 122 4.43 -7.79 6.14
N ALA A 123 3.80 -7.46 7.28
CA ALA A 123 3.24 -6.14 7.48
C ALA A 123 4.34 -5.07 7.56
N PRO A 124 4.28 -3.98 6.76
CA PRO A 124 5.05 -2.77 7.00
C PRO A 124 4.74 -2.17 8.37
N ASP A 125 5.63 -1.33 8.89
CA ASP A 125 5.39 -0.64 10.15
C ASP A 125 4.40 0.52 9.98
N LEU A 126 4.45 1.20 8.83
CA LEU A 126 3.49 2.24 8.44
C LEU A 126 3.04 2.04 7.00
N VAL A 127 1.76 2.24 6.75
CA VAL A 127 1.15 2.28 5.40
C VAL A 127 0.40 3.59 5.24
N ILE A 128 0.53 4.20 4.06
CA ILE A 128 -0.18 5.43 3.69
C ILE A 128 -0.90 5.19 2.37
N GLU A 129 -2.19 5.45 2.35
CA GLU A 129 -3.03 5.44 1.14
C GLU A 129 -3.55 6.85 0.87
N ILE A 130 -3.38 7.30 -0.36
CA ILE A 130 -3.83 8.62 -0.81
C ILE A 130 -5.11 8.41 -1.62
N LEU A 131 -6.21 8.98 -1.17
CA LEU A 131 -7.49 8.81 -1.83
C LEU A 131 -7.49 9.44 -3.22
N SER A 132 -8.09 8.72 -4.17
CA SER A 132 -8.43 9.21 -5.50
C SER A 132 -9.95 9.35 -5.62
N PRO A 133 -10.47 10.23 -6.51
CA PRO A 133 -11.91 10.43 -6.69
C PRO A 133 -12.71 9.15 -7.00
N GLY A 134 -12.03 8.11 -7.48
CA GLY A 134 -12.62 6.80 -7.79
C GLY A 134 -12.67 5.81 -6.63
N ASN A 135 -12.03 6.11 -5.49
CA ASN A 135 -12.04 5.17 -4.37
C ASN A 135 -13.43 5.07 -3.74
N SER A 136 -13.95 3.85 -3.70
CA SER A 136 -15.23 3.59 -3.05
C SER A 136 -15.05 3.46 -1.53
N LYS A 137 -16.10 3.80 -0.76
CA LYS A 137 -16.12 3.56 0.70
C LYS A 137 -15.84 2.08 1.03
N LYS A 138 -16.22 1.16 0.14
CA LYS A 138 -15.99 -0.28 0.30
C LYS A 138 -14.51 -0.64 0.23
N GLU A 139 -13.77 -0.04 -0.72
CA GLU A 139 -12.31 -0.25 -0.86
C GLU A 139 -11.55 0.31 0.35
N VAL A 140 -11.89 1.52 0.77
CA VAL A 140 -11.28 2.14 1.97
C VAL A 140 -11.48 1.26 3.20
N ARG A 141 -12.72 0.76 3.40
CA ARG A 141 -13.03 -0.15 4.51
C ARG A 141 -12.28 -1.48 4.39
N LEU A 142 -12.22 -2.06 3.19
CA LEU A 142 -11.52 -3.32 2.95
C LEU A 142 -10.03 -3.20 3.29
N LYS A 143 -9.36 -2.12 2.84
CA LYS A 143 -7.95 -1.87 3.16
C LYS A 143 -7.73 -1.60 4.64
N PHE A 144 -8.62 -0.87 5.30
CA PHE A 144 -8.58 -0.67 6.74
C PHE A 144 -8.60 -2.00 7.52
N GLU A 145 -9.59 -2.86 7.22
CA GLU A 145 -9.70 -4.18 7.84
C GLU A 145 -8.47 -5.05 7.53
N LEU A 146 -7.99 -5.01 6.30
CA LEU A 146 -6.83 -5.77 5.84
C LEU A 146 -5.55 -5.39 6.57
N TYR A 147 -5.25 -4.09 6.67
CA TYR A 147 -4.03 -3.62 7.34
C TYR A 147 -4.07 -3.85 8.84
N GLN A 148 -5.25 -3.73 9.46
CA GLN A 148 -5.46 -4.09 10.87
C GLN A 148 -5.18 -5.57 11.11
N GLU A 149 -5.81 -6.47 10.33
CA GLU A 149 -5.62 -7.93 10.42
C GLU A 149 -4.16 -8.35 10.18
N ALA A 150 -3.46 -7.65 9.30
CA ALA A 150 -2.06 -7.93 8.98
C ALA A 150 -1.09 -7.45 10.07
N GLY A 151 -1.52 -6.58 10.99
CA GLY A 151 -0.68 -6.03 12.04
C GLY A 151 0.16 -4.83 11.60
N VAL A 152 -0.31 -4.03 10.65
CA VAL A 152 0.30 -2.74 10.31
C VAL A 152 0.13 -1.80 11.48
N LYS A 153 1.26 -1.35 12.07
CA LYS A 153 1.24 -0.60 13.33
C LYS A 153 0.61 0.78 13.22
N GLU A 154 0.80 1.43 12.08
CA GLU A 154 0.26 2.76 11.81
C GLU A 154 -0.27 2.84 10.38
N TYR A 155 -1.49 3.32 10.21
CA TYR A 155 -2.13 3.46 8.91
C TYR A 155 -2.67 4.87 8.71
N TRP A 156 -2.32 5.49 7.58
CA TRP A 156 -2.77 6.84 7.23
C TRP A 156 -3.66 6.80 6.00
N ILE A 157 -4.77 7.51 6.07
CA ILE A 157 -5.61 7.83 4.91
C ILE A 157 -5.46 9.31 4.62
N VAL A 158 -4.89 9.66 3.49
CA VAL A 158 -4.71 11.04 3.04
C VAL A 158 -5.84 11.39 2.08
N ASN A 159 -6.56 12.46 2.37
CA ASN A 159 -7.65 12.97 1.52
C ASN A 159 -7.21 14.27 0.82
N PRO A 160 -6.88 14.22 -0.48
CA PRO A 160 -6.47 15.40 -1.23
C PRO A 160 -7.56 16.45 -1.39
N GLU A 161 -8.84 16.06 -1.49
CA GLU A 161 -9.97 16.97 -1.71
C GLU A 161 -10.24 17.80 -0.45
N GLU A 162 -10.25 17.16 0.70
CA GLU A 162 -10.47 17.80 2.01
C GLU A 162 -9.19 18.38 2.62
N GLN A 163 -8.03 18.15 1.99
CA GLN A 163 -6.70 18.55 2.49
C GLN A 163 -6.46 18.16 3.95
N ASN A 164 -6.86 16.96 4.30
CA ASN A 164 -6.67 16.38 5.62
C ASN A 164 -6.14 14.94 5.52
N LEU A 165 -5.75 14.41 6.65
CA LEU A 165 -5.39 13.01 6.78
C LEU A 165 -5.83 12.46 8.13
N VAL A 166 -6.15 11.15 8.13
CA VAL A 166 -6.53 10.43 9.33
C VAL A 166 -5.46 9.38 9.62
N VAL A 167 -5.00 9.35 10.87
CA VAL A 167 -4.00 8.41 11.38
C VAL A 167 -4.69 7.40 12.30
N PHE A 168 -4.46 6.13 12.04
CA PHE A 168 -4.90 5.00 12.85
C PHE A 168 -3.68 4.31 13.45
N ILE A 169 -3.71 4.01 14.74
CA ILE A 169 -2.63 3.36 15.47
C ILE A 169 -3.15 2.04 16.01
N LEU A 170 -2.42 0.95 15.72
CA LEU A 170 -2.75 -0.40 16.20
C LEU A 170 -2.43 -0.51 17.69
N ASN A 171 -3.39 -0.98 18.48
CA ASN A 171 -3.21 -1.22 19.91
C ASN A 171 -2.75 -2.66 20.21
N ASP A 172 -2.54 -2.96 21.47
CA ASP A 172 -2.09 -4.29 21.94
C ASP A 172 -3.14 -5.40 21.75
N LYS A 173 -4.35 -5.06 21.29
CA LYS A 173 -5.43 -6.02 20.97
C LYS A 173 -5.59 -6.23 19.47
N ASP A 174 -4.62 -5.75 18.66
CA ASP A 174 -4.68 -5.75 17.19
C ASP A 174 -5.89 -4.99 16.63
N GLU A 175 -6.31 -3.90 17.30
CA GLU A 175 -7.39 -3.02 16.84
C GLU A 175 -6.87 -1.62 16.58
N TYR A 176 -7.32 -0.98 15.48
CA TYR A 176 -7.01 0.43 15.24
C TYR A 176 -7.80 1.33 16.16
N GLU A 177 -7.06 2.06 17.00
CA GLU A 177 -7.58 3.08 17.92
C GLU A 177 -6.76 4.37 17.81
N ASN A 178 -6.98 5.31 18.74
CA ASN A 178 -6.31 6.61 18.77
C ASN A 178 -6.37 7.34 17.43
N ILE A 179 -7.58 7.35 16.83
CA ILE A 179 -7.83 7.99 15.55
C ILE A 179 -7.62 9.49 15.70
N LYS A 180 -6.65 10.02 14.94
CA LYS A 180 -6.38 11.47 14.88
C LYS A 180 -6.57 11.97 13.47
N MET A 181 -7.30 13.08 13.35
CA MET A 181 -7.39 13.82 12.09
C MET A 181 -6.46 15.02 12.17
N TYR A 182 -5.72 15.25 11.09
CA TYR A 182 -4.81 16.37 10.91
C TYR A 182 -5.19 17.14 9.65
N ALA A 183 -5.15 18.47 9.72
CA ALA A 183 -5.45 19.37 8.62
C ALA A 183 -4.40 20.48 8.50
N GLY A 184 -4.61 21.41 7.59
CA GLY A 184 -3.68 22.53 7.39
C GLY A 184 -3.39 23.29 8.67
N GLY A 185 -2.10 23.51 8.95
CA GLY A 185 -1.60 24.18 10.16
C GLY A 185 -1.15 23.20 11.26
N ASP A 186 -1.64 21.96 11.27
CA ASP A 186 -1.25 20.97 12.26
C ASP A 186 0.17 20.45 12.04
N VAL A 187 0.80 19.98 13.12
CA VAL A 187 2.06 19.23 13.08
C VAL A 187 1.74 17.76 13.36
N LEU A 188 1.94 16.95 12.35
CA LEU A 188 1.75 15.51 12.43
C LEU A 188 3.03 14.85 12.96
N THR A 189 2.86 13.90 13.88
CA THR A 189 3.90 13.01 14.41
C THR A 189 3.47 11.57 14.19
N THR A 190 4.42 10.65 14.17
CA THR A 190 4.17 9.21 14.01
C THR A 190 4.67 8.43 15.22
N ALA A 191 3.91 7.41 15.64
CA ALA A 191 4.28 6.56 16.76
C ALA A 191 5.49 5.66 16.45
N ILE A 192 5.64 5.25 15.18
CA ILE A 192 6.74 4.36 14.75
C ILE A 192 8.08 5.09 14.57
N LEU A 193 8.08 6.42 14.42
CA LEU A 193 9.26 7.26 14.26
C LEU A 193 9.15 8.47 15.21
N PRO A 194 9.47 8.31 16.50
CA PRO A 194 9.17 9.33 17.53
C PRO A 194 9.78 10.72 17.26
N ASP A 195 10.92 10.77 16.56
CA ASP A 195 11.62 12.02 16.24
C ASP A 195 11.11 12.67 14.93
N TYR A 196 10.16 12.03 14.23
CA TYR A 196 9.60 12.55 13.00
C TYR A 196 8.45 13.49 13.28
N SER A 197 8.47 14.63 12.64
CA SER A 197 7.32 15.53 12.59
C SER A 197 7.27 16.26 11.26
N ILE A 198 6.06 16.51 10.76
CA ILE A 198 5.83 17.26 9.52
C ILE A 198 4.67 18.23 9.70
N ASN A 199 4.83 19.46 9.23
CA ASN A 199 3.69 20.37 9.10
C ASN A 199 2.82 19.91 7.92
N VAL A 200 1.53 19.70 8.17
CA VAL A 200 0.56 19.15 7.20
C VAL A 200 0.46 20.03 5.95
N ASN A 201 0.69 21.33 6.05
CA ASN A 201 0.73 22.21 4.89
C ASN A 201 1.78 21.76 3.85
N LYS A 202 2.90 21.17 4.27
CA LYS A 202 3.93 20.70 3.33
C LYS A 202 3.42 19.57 2.43
N ILE A 203 2.40 18.84 2.86
CA ILE A 203 1.79 17.74 2.09
C ILE A 203 0.89 18.31 0.98
N PHE A 204 0.07 19.32 1.30
CA PHE A 204 -1.01 19.80 0.44
C PHE A 204 -0.68 21.08 -0.35
N THR A 205 0.18 21.97 0.15
CA THR A 205 0.54 23.21 -0.58
C THR A 205 1.41 22.91 -1.80
N LYS A 206 1.31 23.75 -2.84
CA LYS A 206 2.16 23.71 -4.05
C LYS A 206 3.61 24.07 -3.75
#